data_3e24b0bd84a2112a605d5619d8d18b8c
#
_entry.id   3e24b0bd84a2112a605d5619d8d18b8c
#
_cell.length_a   1.000
_cell.length_b   1.000
_cell.length_c   1.000
_cell.angle_alpha   90.00
_cell.angle_beta   90.00
_cell.angle_gamma   90.00
#
_symmetry.space_group_name_H-M   'P 1'
#
loop_
_entity.id
_entity.type
_entity.pdbx_description
1 polymer ?
#
loop_
_entity_poly.entity_id
_entity_poly.type
_entity_poly.pdbx_seq_one_letter_code
_entity_poly.pdbx_strand_id
1 'polypeptide(L)'
;MTLKDPFNRPVSNLRVSLTPKCNLSCIYCHREGENDPKASLSAAEIAEVLRVAAGFGIRSVKFTGGEPMLRPDLTEIIRTVPAGMESSLTTNGTLLAGLAADIKQAGLRRVNVSIDSLNPETYKKITGTDVLSDVLEGINAALKTGLTPVKLNMVVLKGINDHEIDDFLAYVRGNRDLVLQLIELMNFNDCDHHGDLNGLETSLASRSKQIVTRRMHHRKKYCLDGAEVEVVRPLHNTEFCAYCNRLRLTSDGKLKPCLLRTDNHVDIRGKSGKELEDLFIEAVRRREPFYT
;
A
#
# COMPACT_ATOMS: atom_id res chain seq x y z
N MET A 1 -4.82 6.68 -24.01
CA MET A 1 -5.06 5.24 -24.30
C MET A 1 -4.91 4.49 -23.00
N THR A 2 -5.82 3.58 -22.62
CA THR A 2 -5.69 2.81 -21.36
C THR A 2 -4.90 1.54 -21.63
N LEU A 3 -3.81 1.32 -20.89
CA LEU A 3 -3.05 0.08 -20.97
C LEU A 3 -3.88 -1.09 -20.43
N LYS A 4 -3.93 -2.17 -21.19
CA LYS A 4 -4.52 -3.44 -20.80
C LYS A 4 -3.52 -4.56 -20.99
N ASP A 5 -3.53 -5.52 -20.08
CA ASP A 5 -2.71 -6.72 -20.20
C ASP A 5 -3.34 -7.77 -21.16
N PRO A 6 -2.65 -8.88 -21.45
CA PRO A 6 -3.16 -9.95 -22.31
C PRO A 6 -4.48 -10.58 -21.82
N PHE A 7 -4.82 -10.38 -20.54
CA PHE A 7 -6.06 -10.88 -19.91
C PHE A 7 -7.15 -9.80 -19.81
N ASN A 8 -7.00 -8.69 -20.58
CA ASN A 8 -7.93 -7.57 -20.63
C ASN A 8 -8.11 -6.78 -19.32
N ARG A 9 -7.19 -6.93 -18.35
CA ARG A 9 -7.20 -6.17 -17.09
C ARG A 9 -6.59 -4.78 -17.32
N PRO A 10 -7.32 -3.68 -17.02
CA PRO A 10 -6.77 -2.34 -17.18
C PRO A 10 -5.73 -2.04 -16.09
N VAL A 11 -4.67 -1.30 -16.44
CA VAL A 11 -3.75 -0.73 -15.46
C VAL A 11 -4.17 0.70 -15.16
N SER A 12 -4.65 0.96 -13.95
CA SER A 12 -5.14 2.27 -13.52
C SER A 12 -4.50 2.78 -12.22
N ASN A 13 -3.66 1.95 -11.60
CA ASN A 13 -2.95 2.28 -10.37
C ASN A 13 -1.46 1.97 -10.50
N LEU A 14 -0.61 2.93 -10.17
CA LEU A 14 0.83 2.75 -10.03
C LEU A 14 1.22 2.74 -8.55
N ARG A 15 2.00 1.75 -8.11
CA ARG A 15 2.63 1.75 -6.79
C ARG A 15 4.11 2.02 -6.95
N VAL A 16 4.61 3.05 -6.31
CA VAL A 16 6.01 3.49 -6.41
C VAL A 16 6.70 3.28 -5.08
N SER A 17 7.69 2.39 -5.04
CA SER A 17 8.62 2.26 -3.93
C SER A 17 9.65 3.37 -4.02
N LEU A 18 9.72 4.23 -3.01
CA LEU A 18 10.59 5.42 -3.02
C LEU A 18 11.98 5.12 -2.46
N THR A 19 12.09 4.17 -1.55
CA THR A 19 13.33 3.81 -0.86
C THR A 19 13.22 2.41 -0.26
N PRO A 20 14.31 1.64 -0.22
CA PRO A 20 14.35 0.36 0.51
C PRO A 20 14.61 0.55 2.01
N LYS A 21 15.02 1.77 2.45
CA LYS A 21 15.33 2.06 3.86
C LYS A 21 14.06 2.14 4.70
N CYS A 22 14.12 1.59 5.91
CA CYS A 22 13.06 1.69 6.91
C CYS A 22 13.67 1.88 8.29
N ASN A 23 13.00 2.60 9.18
CA ASN A 23 13.37 2.78 10.58
C ASN A 23 12.73 1.73 11.51
N LEU A 24 11.99 0.75 10.97
CA LEU A 24 11.44 -0.40 11.68
C LEU A 24 11.96 -1.71 11.08
N SER A 25 11.84 -2.82 11.85
CA SER A 25 12.29 -4.16 11.47
C SER A 25 11.19 -5.20 11.71
N CYS A 26 10.02 -5.00 11.07
CA CYS A 26 8.86 -5.86 11.28
C CYS A 26 9.16 -7.31 10.91
N ILE A 27 8.73 -8.26 11.77
CA ILE A 27 9.01 -9.70 11.66
C ILE A 27 8.51 -10.34 10.36
N TYR A 28 7.48 -9.76 9.74
CA TYR A 28 6.83 -10.25 8.51
C TYR A 28 7.22 -9.44 7.26
N CYS A 29 8.15 -8.48 7.36
CA CYS A 29 8.38 -7.50 6.30
C CYS A 29 8.92 -8.15 5.02
N HIS A 30 8.21 -8.01 3.91
CA HIS A 30 8.61 -8.50 2.60
C HIS A 30 9.42 -7.48 1.76
N ARG A 31 9.74 -6.29 2.33
CA ARG A 31 10.55 -5.21 1.72
C ARG A 31 10.11 -4.83 0.30
N GLU A 32 8.82 -4.86 -0.01
CA GLU A 32 8.26 -4.73 -1.37
C GLU A 32 8.87 -5.71 -2.40
N GLY A 33 9.57 -6.75 -1.93
CA GLY A 33 10.32 -7.69 -2.75
C GLY A 33 11.56 -7.07 -3.40
N GLU A 34 12.18 -6.08 -2.74
CA GLU A 34 13.39 -5.39 -3.20
C GLU A 34 14.59 -5.82 -2.37
N ASN A 35 15.72 -6.09 -3.05
CA ASN A 35 16.92 -6.62 -2.41
C ASN A 35 18.13 -5.65 -2.46
N ASP A 36 18.07 -4.56 -3.25
CA ASP A 36 19.19 -3.60 -3.35
C ASP A 36 18.97 -2.39 -2.44
N PRO A 37 19.75 -2.24 -1.33
CA PRO A 37 19.57 -1.14 -0.39
C PRO A 37 20.17 0.19 -0.89
N LYS A 38 20.84 0.23 -2.03
CA LYS A 38 21.64 1.40 -2.45
C LYS A 38 21.01 2.24 -3.55
N ALA A 39 20.12 1.68 -4.35
CA ALA A 39 19.55 2.36 -5.51
C ALA A 39 18.21 3.03 -5.14
N SER A 40 18.07 4.30 -5.46
CA SER A 40 16.77 4.96 -5.51
C SER A 40 16.73 5.93 -6.67
N LEU A 41 15.61 5.93 -7.41
CA LEU A 41 15.36 6.88 -8.46
C LEU A 41 15.32 8.31 -7.90
N SER A 42 15.82 9.28 -8.65
CA SER A 42 15.71 10.70 -8.35
C SER A 42 14.26 11.17 -8.46
N ALA A 43 13.95 12.34 -7.88
CA ALA A 43 12.63 12.96 -8.03
C ALA A 43 12.28 13.22 -9.50
N ALA A 44 13.26 13.61 -10.32
CA ALA A 44 13.09 13.85 -11.75
C ALA A 44 12.73 12.57 -12.53
N GLU A 45 13.40 11.44 -12.25
CA GLU A 45 13.09 10.14 -12.87
C GLU A 45 11.68 9.68 -12.46
N ILE A 46 11.31 9.84 -11.20
CA ILE A 46 9.95 9.51 -10.73
C ILE A 46 8.92 10.41 -11.42
N ALA A 47 9.20 11.70 -11.57
CA ALA A 47 8.30 12.63 -12.28
C ALA A 47 8.06 12.20 -13.73
N GLU A 48 9.11 11.79 -14.44
CA GLU A 48 9.00 11.32 -15.82
C GLU A 48 8.15 10.03 -15.90
N VAL A 49 8.38 9.09 -14.96
CA VAL A 49 7.55 7.86 -14.84
C VAL A 49 6.08 8.20 -14.59
N LEU A 50 5.79 9.14 -13.71
CA LEU A 50 4.41 9.57 -13.42
C LEU A 50 3.77 10.25 -14.63
N ARG A 51 4.52 11.06 -15.38
CA ARG A 51 4.06 11.70 -16.61
C ARG A 51 3.65 10.65 -17.66
N VAL A 52 4.51 9.67 -17.92
CA VAL A 52 4.23 8.58 -18.86
C VAL A 52 3.03 7.74 -18.39
N ALA A 53 2.98 7.41 -17.10
CA ALA A 53 1.85 6.69 -16.51
C ALA A 53 0.51 7.44 -16.71
N ALA A 54 0.50 8.76 -16.51
CA ALA A 54 -0.68 9.61 -16.76
C ALA A 54 -1.11 9.58 -18.23
N GLY A 55 -0.17 9.60 -19.16
CA GLY A 55 -0.42 9.47 -20.62
C GLY A 55 -1.12 8.16 -20.98
N PHE A 56 -0.85 7.10 -20.26
CA PHE A 56 -1.55 5.81 -20.38
C PHE A 56 -2.87 5.72 -19.62
N GLY A 57 -3.33 6.80 -19.00
CA GLY A 57 -4.60 6.84 -18.28
C GLY A 57 -4.55 6.22 -16.88
N ILE A 58 -3.35 6.04 -16.29
CA ILE A 58 -3.20 5.68 -14.88
C ILE A 58 -3.63 6.89 -14.04
N ARG A 59 -4.63 6.69 -13.17
CA ARG A 59 -5.31 7.78 -12.44
C ARG A 59 -4.99 7.82 -10.96
N SER A 60 -4.19 6.90 -10.47
CA SER A 60 -3.79 6.90 -9.06
C SER A 60 -2.37 6.39 -8.88
N VAL A 61 -1.63 7.07 -8.00
CA VAL A 61 -0.32 6.65 -7.54
C VAL A 61 -0.36 6.40 -6.04
N LYS A 62 0.32 5.34 -5.61
CA LYS A 62 0.57 5.07 -4.20
C LYS A 62 2.07 5.00 -3.94
N PHE A 63 2.58 5.95 -3.20
CA PHE A 63 3.95 5.93 -2.72
C PHE A 63 4.09 4.97 -1.54
N THR A 64 5.20 4.25 -1.51
CA THR A 64 5.56 3.25 -0.50
C THR A 64 7.09 3.09 -0.48
N GLY A 65 7.59 1.98 0.03
CA GLY A 65 9.01 1.65 0.10
C GLY A 65 9.27 0.80 1.34
N GLY A 66 10.42 0.96 1.96
CA GLY A 66 10.60 0.70 3.37
C GLY A 66 9.77 1.70 4.16
N GLU A 67 10.34 2.86 4.51
CA GLU A 67 9.57 3.99 5.01
C GLU A 67 9.77 5.21 4.10
N PRO A 68 8.75 5.60 3.31
CA PRO A 68 8.89 6.68 2.34
C PRO A 68 9.15 8.06 2.96
N MET A 69 8.78 8.27 4.23
CA MET A 69 9.02 9.52 4.94
C MET A 69 10.48 9.72 5.35
N LEU A 70 11.33 8.70 5.20
CA LEU A 70 12.79 8.86 5.34
C LEU A 70 13.44 9.53 4.12
N ARG A 71 12.68 9.72 3.04
CA ARG A 71 13.14 10.41 1.83
C ARG A 71 13.08 11.93 2.01
N PRO A 72 14.19 12.66 1.96
CA PRO A 72 14.20 14.12 2.21
C PRO A 72 13.46 14.92 1.13
N ASP A 73 13.40 14.40 -0.10
CA ASP A 73 12.73 15.02 -1.25
C ASP A 73 11.27 14.53 -1.46
N LEU A 74 10.65 13.89 -0.44
CA LEU A 74 9.30 13.35 -0.52
C LEU A 74 8.26 14.40 -0.96
N THR A 75 8.32 15.60 -0.40
CA THR A 75 7.38 16.68 -0.75
C THR A 75 7.57 17.17 -2.19
N GLU A 76 8.81 17.19 -2.68
CA GLU A 76 9.12 17.49 -4.08
C GLU A 76 8.50 16.43 -4.99
N ILE A 77 8.72 15.14 -4.70
CA ILE A 77 8.13 14.03 -5.45
C ILE A 77 6.60 14.13 -5.49
N ILE A 78 5.96 14.42 -4.37
CA ILE A 78 4.49 14.55 -4.31
C ILE A 78 4.01 15.68 -5.23
N ARG A 79 4.72 16.82 -5.30
CA ARG A 79 4.38 17.95 -6.19
C ARG A 79 4.48 17.60 -7.66
N THR A 80 5.27 16.60 -8.05
CA THR A 80 5.39 16.16 -9.45
C THR A 80 4.22 15.31 -9.94
N VAL A 81 3.29 14.93 -9.06
CA VAL A 81 2.13 14.11 -9.45
C VAL A 81 1.25 14.88 -10.45
N PRO A 82 1.02 14.32 -11.64
CA PRO A 82 0.24 15.00 -12.68
C PRO A 82 -1.18 15.34 -12.23
N ALA A 83 -1.70 16.48 -12.70
CA ALA A 83 -3.08 16.88 -12.45
C ALA A 83 -4.06 15.77 -12.90
N GLY A 84 -5.07 15.48 -12.07
CA GLY A 84 -6.03 14.41 -12.30
C GLY A 84 -5.57 13.00 -11.87
N MET A 85 -4.33 12.85 -11.37
CA MET A 85 -3.86 11.62 -10.74
C MET A 85 -3.96 11.76 -9.21
N GLU A 86 -4.72 10.88 -8.55
CA GLU A 86 -4.78 10.84 -7.09
C GLU A 86 -3.51 10.27 -6.49
N SER A 87 -2.91 10.98 -5.53
CA SER A 87 -1.76 10.49 -4.76
C SER A 87 -2.16 9.96 -3.39
N SER A 88 -1.49 8.91 -2.96
CA SER A 88 -1.60 8.36 -1.61
C SER A 88 -0.25 7.83 -1.12
N LEU A 89 -0.08 7.73 0.19
CA LEU A 89 1.14 7.23 0.82
C LEU A 89 0.81 6.05 1.72
N THR A 90 1.70 5.04 1.76
CA THR A 90 1.70 4.01 2.81
C THR A 90 2.94 4.23 3.66
N THR A 91 2.77 4.38 4.95
CA THR A 91 3.82 4.70 5.93
C THR A 91 3.63 3.89 7.20
N ASN A 92 4.70 3.69 7.97
CA ASN A 92 4.59 3.16 9.33
C ASN A 92 4.09 4.20 10.34
N GLY A 93 3.96 5.46 9.94
CA GLY A 93 3.36 6.53 10.74
C GLY A 93 4.26 7.23 11.73
N THR A 94 5.47 6.72 12.02
CA THR A 94 6.37 7.24 13.06
C THR A 94 6.82 8.68 12.83
N LEU A 95 6.89 9.12 11.57
CA LEU A 95 7.30 10.48 11.18
C LEU A 95 6.12 11.35 10.73
N LEU A 96 4.91 10.79 10.74
CA LEU A 96 3.73 11.41 10.13
C LEU A 96 3.28 12.67 10.88
N ALA A 97 3.42 12.71 12.20
CA ALA A 97 3.06 13.88 13.01
C ALA A 97 3.80 15.15 12.58
N GLY A 98 5.11 15.03 12.28
CA GLY A 98 5.94 16.15 11.85
C GLY A 98 5.78 16.54 10.38
N LEU A 99 5.29 15.62 9.52
CA LEU A 99 5.28 15.83 8.07
C LEU A 99 3.87 15.96 7.47
N ALA A 100 2.81 15.71 8.24
CA ALA A 100 1.43 15.64 7.73
C ALA A 100 1.00 16.94 7.02
N ALA A 101 1.33 18.11 7.58
CA ALA A 101 1.00 19.40 6.98
C ALA A 101 1.73 19.61 5.64
N ASP A 102 3.04 19.32 5.59
CA ASP A 102 3.88 19.55 4.41
C ASP A 102 3.47 18.65 3.25
N ILE A 103 3.24 17.35 3.50
CA ILE A 103 2.80 16.41 2.45
C ILE A 103 1.37 16.70 1.98
N LYS A 104 0.50 17.22 2.86
CA LYS A 104 -0.83 17.70 2.47
C LYS A 104 -0.73 18.92 1.57
N GLN A 105 0.10 19.90 1.93
CA GLN A 105 0.35 21.10 1.13
C GLN A 105 1.02 20.76 -0.21
N ALA A 106 1.85 19.71 -0.25
CA ALA A 106 2.44 19.20 -1.48
C ALA A 106 1.43 18.55 -2.44
N GLY A 107 0.20 18.27 -1.98
CA GLY A 107 -0.89 17.71 -2.79
C GLY A 107 -1.23 16.24 -2.49
N LEU A 108 -0.67 15.66 -1.43
CA LEU A 108 -1.06 14.30 -1.04
C LEU A 108 -2.54 14.24 -0.63
N ARG A 109 -3.27 13.28 -1.19
CA ARG A 109 -4.71 13.15 -0.95
C ARG A 109 -5.03 12.44 0.36
N ARG A 110 -4.38 11.32 0.64
CA ARG A 110 -4.66 10.45 1.80
C ARG A 110 -3.48 9.59 2.18
N VAL A 111 -3.53 9.03 3.38
CA VAL A 111 -2.50 8.12 3.90
C VAL A 111 -3.09 6.75 4.28
N ASN A 112 -2.24 5.73 4.17
CA ASN A 112 -2.43 4.44 4.81
C ASN A 112 -1.34 4.31 5.87
N VAL A 113 -1.71 4.07 7.11
CA VAL A 113 -0.77 3.87 8.22
C VAL A 113 -0.72 2.38 8.56
N SER A 114 0.48 1.80 8.52
CA SER A 114 0.70 0.43 8.99
C SER A 114 0.80 0.44 10.51
N ILE A 115 -0.16 -0.20 11.16
CA ILE A 115 -0.25 -0.33 12.61
C ILE A 115 -0.84 -1.71 12.93
N ASP A 116 -0.01 -2.58 13.50
CA ASP A 116 -0.37 -4.00 13.69
C ASP A 116 -0.86 -4.31 15.09
N SER A 117 -0.76 -3.36 16.02
CA SER A 117 -1.24 -3.50 17.39
C SER A 117 -1.52 -2.14 18.02
N LEU A 118 -2.50 -2.09 18.93
CA LEU A 118 -2.77 -0.96 19.82
C LEU A 118 -2.14 -1.17 21.21
N ASN A 119 -1.54 -2.35 21.45
CA ASN A 119 -0.79 -2.66 22.67
C ASN A 119 0.71 -2.39 22.45
N PRO A 120 1.39 -1.58 23.29
CA PRO A 120 2.79 -1.22 23.10
C PRO A 120 3.75 -2.41 23.07
N GLU A 121 3.52 -3.41 23.92
CA GLU A 121 4.39 -4.60 23.98
C GLU A 121 4.23 -5.48 22.74
N THR A 122 3.00 -5.69 22.28
CA THR A 122 2.72 -6.42 21.04
C THR A 122 3.26 -5.66 19.83
N TYR A 123 3.08 -4.32 19.78
CA TYR A 123 3.61 -3.48 18.71
C TYR A 123 5.13 -3.58 18.63
N LYS A 124 5.82 -3.43 19.77
CA LYS A 124 7.28 -3.57 19.87
C LYS A 124 7.77 -4.95 19.45
N LYS A 125 7.06 -6.02 19.87
CA LYS A 125 7.37 -7.39 19.46
C LYS A 125 7.30 -7.57 17.95
N ILE A 126 6.31 -6.95 17.27
CA ILE A 126 6.12 -7.06 15.82
C ILE A 126 7.13 -6.19 15.06
N THR A 127 7.36 -4.95 15.49
CA THR A 127 8.11 -3.94 14.73
C THR A 127 9.57 -3.82 15.12
N GLY A 128 9.95 -4.39 16.26
CA GLY A 128 11.30 -4.28 16.85
C GLY A 128 11.58 -2.96 17.58
N THR A 129 10.61 -2.04 17.65
CA THR A 129 10.82 -0.69 18.19
C THR A 129 9.61 -0.20 18.98
N ASP A 130 9.85 0.48 20.10
CA ASP A 130 8.82 1.03 20.99
C ASP A 130 8.48 2.47 20.56
N VAL A 131 7.62 2.61 19.54
CA VAL A 131 7.23 3.90 18.95
C VAL A 131 5.73 3.99 18.62
N LEU A 132 4.90 3.20 19.31
CA LEU A 132 3.45 3.20 19.08
C LEU A 132 2.83 4.58 19.32
N SER A 133 3.30 5.31 20.34
CA SER A 133 2.84 6.67 20.64
C SER A 133 3.00 7.61 19.44
N ASP A 134 4.17 7.56 18.76
CA ASP A 134 4.45 8.41 17.60
C ASP A 134 3.52 8.07 16.43
N VAL A 135 3.20 6.79 16.25
CA VAL A 135 2.25 6.33 15.22
C VAL A 135 0.84 6.85 15.48
N LEU A 136 0.37 6.77 16.72
CA LEU A 136 -0.95 7.28 17.13
C LEU A 136 -1.02 8.81 16.98
N GLU A 137 0.03 9.53 17.33
CA GLU A 137 0.14 10.97 17.07
C GLU A 137 0.12 11.28 15.57
N GLY A 138 0.82 10.47 14.77
CA GLY A 138 0.82 10.56 13.31
C GLY A 138 -0.58 10.37 12.70
N ILE A 139 -1.35 9.40 13.19
CA ILE A 139 -2.75 9.18 12.78
C ILE A 139 -3.60 10.42 13.10
N ASN A 140 -3.47 10.95 14.31
CA ASN A 140 -4.19 12.15 14.74
C ASN A 140 -3.81 13.37 13.89
N ALA A 141 -2.53 13.54 13.56
CA ALA A 141 -2.06 14.62 12.69
C ALA A 141 -2.63 14.49 11.27
N ALA A 142 -2.69 13.28 10.72
CA ALA A 142 -3.29 13.01 9.41
C ALA A 142 -4.78 13.36 9.36
N LEU A 143 -5.53 13.02 10.41
CA LEU A 143 -6.94 13.37 10.55
C LEU A 143 -7.12 14.89 10.61
N LYS A 144 -6.36 15.59 11.46
CA LYS A 144 -6.40 17.05 11.62
C LYS A 144 -6.07 17.81 10.34
N THR A 145 -5.14 17.30 9.55
CA THR A 145 -4.72 17.93 8.27
C THR A 145 -5.59 17.54 7.08
N GLY A 146 -6.57 16.65 7.26
CA GLY A 146 -7.47 16.21 6.18
C GLY A 146 -6.79 15.30 5.15
N LEU A 147 -5.80 14.50 5.56
CA LEU A 147 -5.24 13.40 4.76
C LEU A 147 -6.15 12.16 4.79
N THR A 148 -7.45 12.36 4.58
CA THR A 148 -8.51 11.37 4.81
C THR A 148 -9.05 10.76 3.52
N PRO A 149 -9.68 9.57 3.60
CA PRO A 149 -9.71 8.70 4.77
C PRO A 149 -8.34 8.12 5.11
N VAL A 150 -7.99 8.09 6.40
CA VAL A 150 -6.82 7.38 6.91
C VAL A 150 -7.14 5.89 6.97
N LYS A 151 -6.36 5.07 6.27
CA LYS A 151 -6.51 3.62 6.34
C LYS A 151 -5.50 3.03 7.30
N LEU A 152 -5.97 2.31 8.31
CA LEU A 152 -5.15 1.57 9.24
C LEU A 152 -4.94 0.17 8.69
N ASN A 153 -3.71 -0.15 8.30
CA ASN A 153 -3.34 -1.47 7.78
C ASN A 153 -2.83 -2.32 8.94
N MET A 154 -3.50 -3.42 9.24
CA MET A 154 -3.11 -4.41 10.22
C MET A 154 -2.86 -5.74 9.50
N VAL A 155 -1.63 -6.25 9.53
CA VAL A 155 -1.35 -7.63 9.13
C VAL A 155 -1.79 -8.54 10.27
N VAL A 156 -2.70 -9.48 9.99
CA VAL A 156 -3.24 -10.39 11.01
C VAL A 156 -2.25 -11.53 11.24
N LEU A 157 -1.70 -11.60 12.46
CA LEU A 157 -0.69 -12.56 12.90
C LEU A 157 -1.29 -13.45 13.99
N LYS A 158 -1.54 -14.72 13.68
CA LYS A 158 -2.12 -15.69 14.59
C LYS A 158 -1.29 -15.87 15.85
N GLY A 159 -1.94 -15.75 17.01
CA GLY A 159 -1.31 -15.87 18.31
C GLY A 159 -0.44 -14.69 18.72
N ILE A 160 -0.44 -13.60 17.94
CA ILE A 160 0.30 -12.37 18.25
C ILE A 160 -0.67 -11.19 18.41
N ASN A 161 -1.44 -10.84 17.35
CA ASN A 161 -2.33 -9.69 17.35
C ASN A 161 -3.77 -10.01 16.88
N ASP A 162 -4.06 -11.23 16.50
CA ASP A 162 -5.38 -11.66 16.01
C ASP A 162 -6.51 -11.47 17.04
N HIS A 163 -6.17 -11.42 18.32
CA HIS A 163 -7.10 -11.11 19.41
C HIS A 163 -7.41 -9.61 19.56
N GLU A 164 -6.63 -8.70 18.95
CA GLU A 164 -6.81 -7.24 19.04
C GLU A 164 -7.79 -6.70 17.96
N ILE A 165 -8.38 -7.53 17.12
CA ILE A 165 -9.25 -7.08 16.03
C ILE A 165 -10.46 -6.29 16.55
N ASP A 166 -11.09 -6.73 17.64
CA ASP A 166 -12.22 -6.01 18.22
C ASP A 166 -11.79 -4.67 18.87
N ASP A 167 -10.57 -4.56 19.39
CA ASP A 167 -10.00 -3.30 19.88
C ASP A 167 -9.79 -2.31 18.72
N PHE A 168 -9.28 -2.77 17.57
CA PHE A 168 -9.19 -1.95 16.36
C PHE A 168 -10.56 -1.53 15.84
N LEU A 169 -11.56 -2.41 15.90
CA LEU A 169 -12.93 -2.06 15.54
C LEU A 169 -13.50 -0.98 16.47
N ALA A 170 -13.22 -1.07 17.76
CA ALA A 170 -13.60 -0.06 18.73
C ALA A 170 -12.87 1.28 18.47
N TYR A 171 -11.58 1.23 18.14
CA TYR A 171 -10.77 2.41 17.85
C TYR A 171 -11.27 3.19 16.61
N VAL A 172 -11.69 2.51 15.54
CA VAL A 172 -12.20 3.18 14.33
C VAL A 172 -13.68 3.54 14.42
N ARG A 173 -14.40 3.01 15.41
CA ARG A 173 -15.86 3.25 15.56
C ARG A 173 -16.18 4.72 15.78
N GLY A 174 -17.18 5.22 15.07
CA GLY A 174 -17.65 6.61 15.18
C GLY A 174 -16.81 7.62 14.40
N ASN A 175 -15.68 7.22 13.83
CA ASN A 175 -14.86 8.09 12.99
C ASN A 175 -14.91 7.65 11.52
N ARG A 176 -15.69 8.38 10.70
CA ARG A 176 -15.86 8.08 9.26
C ARG A 176 -14.60 8.32 8.42
N ASP A 177 -13.63 9.03 8.97
CA ASP A 177 -12.34 9.29 8.32
C ASP A 177 -11.31 8.20 8.60
N LEU A 178 -11.65 7.18 9.40
CA LEU A 178 -10.85 5.97 9.63
C LEU A 178 -11.44 4.76 8.92
N VAL A 179 -10.58 3.95 8.30
CA VAL A 179 -10.96 2.67 7.69
C VAL A 179 -9.94 1.61 8.14
N LEU A 180 -10.40 0.54 8.75
CA LEU A 180 -9.53 -0.60 9.08
C LEU A 180 -9.32 -1.49 7.86
N GLN A 181 -8.07 -1.86 7.58
CA GLN A 181 -7.72 -2.89 6.58
C GLN A 181 -7.04 -4.06 7.28
N LEU A 182 -7.69 -5.21 7.34
CA LEU A 182 -7.14 -6.46 7.83
C LEU A 182 -6.47 -7.19 6.66
N ILE A 183 -5.18 -7.46 6.77
CA ILE A 183 -4.35 -7.95 5.67
C ILE A 183 -3.84 -9.34 6.00
N GLU A 184 -3.99 -10.26 5.06
CA GLU A 184 -3.43 -11.60 5.11
C GLU A 184 -1.89 -11.54 5.15
N LEU A 185 -1.29 -12.30 6.08
CA LEU A 185 0.16 -12.50 6.12
C LEU A 185 0.64 -13.19 4.84
N MET A 186 1.64 -12.61 4.18
CA MET A 186 2.25 -13.20 2.99
C MET A 186 3.54 -13.95 3.33
N ASN A 187 3.72 -15.14 2.77
CA ASN A 187 4.86 -16.02 3.02
C ASN A 187 6.12 -15.55 2.27
N PHE A 188 6.76 -14.48 2.73
CA PHE A 188 8.07 -14.07 2.19
C PHE A 188 9.24 -14.40 3.12
N ASN A 189 8.95 -14.63 4.39
CA ASN A 189 9.91 -15.01 5.43
C ASN A 189 9.32 -16.22 6.17
N ASP A 190 10.10 -16.97 6.91
CA ASP A 190 9.68 -18.13 7.72
C ASP A 190 8.75 -17.73 8.91
N CYS A 191 7.84 -16.78 8.68
CA CYS A 191 6.88 -16.29 9.65
C CYS A 191 5.62 -17.14 9.57
N ASP A 192 5.51 -18.13 10.45
CA ASP A 192 4.38 -19.08 10.50
C ASP A 192 3.26 -18.61 11.47
N HIS A 193 2.71 -17.42 11.19
CA HIS A 193 1.61 -16.82 11.98
C HIS A 193 0.36 -16.58 11.11
N HIS A 194 0.01 -17.54 10.25
CA HIS A 194 -1.17 -17.41 9.38
C HIS A 194 -2.47 -17.45 10.16
N GLY A 195 -3.27 -16.37 10.05
CA GLY A 195 -4.59 -16.26 10.66
C GLY A 195 -5.69 -16.89 9.80
N ASP A 196 -6.81 -17.28 10.42
CA ASP A 196 -8.02 -17.71 9.72
C ASP A 196 -8.85 -16.50 9.26
N LEU A 197 -8.51 -15.97 8.09
CA LEU A 197 -9.26 -14.87 7.50
C LEU A 197 -10.62 -15.30 6.91
N ASN A 198 -10.89 -16.59 6.69
CA ASN A 198 -12.22 -17.05 6.28
C ASN A 198 -13.22 -16.95 7.42
N GLY A 199 -12.85 -17.44 8.59
CA GLY A 199 -13.65 -17.30 9.81
C GLY A 199 -13.88 -15.84 10.17
N LEU A 200 -12.84 -15.01 10.04
CA LEU A 200 -12.92 -13.56 10.24
C LEU A 200 -13.92 -12.90 9.27
N GLU A 201 -13.82 -13.17 7.95
CA GLU A 201 -14.76 -12.62 6.96
C GLU A 201 -16.21 -13.06 7.24
N THR A 202 -16.41 -14.31 7.66
CA THR A 202 -17.74 -14.82 8.05
C THR A 202 -18.30 -14.04 9.24
N SER A 203 -17.47 -13.81 10.28
CA SER A 203 -17.84 -13.02 11.45
C SER A 203 -18.14 -11.57 11.09
N LEU A 204 -17.32 -10.94 10.26
CA LEU A 204 -17.56 -9.56 9.80
C LEU A 204 -18.84 -9.48 8.97
N ALA A 205 -19.11 -10.45 8.10
CA ALA A 205 -20.32 -10.48 7.28
C ALA A 205 -21.59 -10.57 8.13
N SER A 206 -21.61 -11.41 9.16
CA SER A 206 -22.77 -11.55 10.06
C SER A 206 -23.07 -10.29 10.88
N ARG A 207 -22.04 -9.45 11.14
CA ARG A 207 -22.13 -8.20 11.91
C ARG A 207 -22.39 -6.97 11.01
N SER A 208 -22.31 -7.13 9.67
CA SER A 208 -22.37 -6.02 8.72
C SER A 208 -23.79 -5.60 8.39
N LYS A 209 -24.06 -4.28 8.38
CA LYS A 209 -25.29 -3.69 7.83
C LYS A 209 -25.28 -3.69 6.30
N GLN A 210 -24.08 -3.61 5.69
CA GLN A 210 -23.88 -3.60 4.25
C GLN A 210 -22.48 -4.16 3.91
N ILE A 211 -22.40 -4.88 2.79
CA ILE A 211 -21.13 -5.35 2.22
C ILE A 211 -20.97 -4.74 0.83
N VAL A 212 -19.85 -4.05 0.58
CA VAL A 212 -19.56 -3.39 -0.69
C VAL A 212 -18.34 -4.05 -1.35
N THR A 213 -18.50 -4.55 -2.57
CA THR A 213 -17.37 -5.08 -3.35
C THR A 213 -16.65 -3.94 -4.08
N ARG A 214 -15.33 -3.82 -3.85
CA ARG A 214 -14.48 -2.81 -4.49
C ARG A 214 -14.07 -3.27 -5.90
N ARG A 215 -13.92 -2.32 -6.84
CA ARG A 215 -13.44 -2.64 -8.20
C ARG A 215 -12.03 -3.26 -8.19
N MET A 216 -11.11 -2.70 -7.38
CA MET A 216 -9.74 -3.22 -7.26
C MET A 216 -9.75 -4.50 -6.42
N HIS A 217 -9.27 -5.59 -7.01
CA HIS A 217 -9.11 -6.89 -6.37
C HIS A 217 -10.40 -7.53 -5.86
N HIS A 218 -11.57 -7.01 -6.20
CA HIS A 218 -12.88 -7.43 -5.67
C HIS A 218 -12.94 -7.57 -4.14
N ARG A 219 -12.11 -6.79 -3.44
CA ARG A 219 -12.09 -6.80 -1.97
C ARG A 219 -13.42 -6.38 -1.40
N LYS A 220 -13.86 -7.08 -0.38
CA LYS A 220 -15.07 -6.73 0.36
C LYS A 220 -14.76 -5.65 1.40
N LYS A 221 -15.65 -4.68 1.48
CA LYS A 221 -15.72 -3.69 2.54
C LYS A 221 -16.96 -3.97 3.37
N TYR A 222 -16.77 -4.24 4.63
CA TYR A 222 -17.79 -4.52 5.61
C TYR A 222 -18.15 -3.24 6.34
N CYS A 223 -19.41 -2.79 6.22
CA CYS A 223 -19.92 -1.62 6.90
C CYS A 223 -20.63 -2.07 8.18
N LEU A 224 -19.93 -1.96 9.30
CA LEU A 224 -20.43 -2.27 10.64
C LEU A 224 -21.13 -1.05 11.24
N ASP A 225 -21.64 -1.18 12.46
CA ASP A 225 -22.19 -0.05 13.19
C ASP A 225 -21.10 0.95 13.59
N GLY A 226 -20.99 2.02 12.81
CA GLY A 226 -20.01 3.09 13.03
C GLY A 226 -18.58 2.78 12.63
N ALA A 227 -18.30 1.66 11.92
CA ALA A 227 -16.95 1.29 11.46
C ALA A 227 -16.97 0.74 10.03
N GLU A 228 -15.90 1.01 9.26
CA GLU A 228 -15.66 0.41 7.95
C GLU A 228 -14.40 -0.49 8.02
N VAL A 229 -14.54 -1.73 7.56
CA VAL A 229 -13.46 -2.71 7.52
C VAL A 229 -13.29 -3.27 6.12
N GLU A 230 -12.06 -3.31 5.60
CA GLU A 230 -11.71 -4.02 4.37
C GLU A 230 -10.84 -5.24 4.71
N VAL A 231 -11.10 -6.39 4.09
CA VAL A 231 -10.22 -7.56 4.19
C VAL A 231 -9.43 -7.70 2.90
N VAL A 232 -8.12 -7.93 3.01
CA VAL A 232 -7.18 -8.03 1.90
C VAL A 232 -6.52 -9.40 1.92
N ARG A 233 -6.90 -10.26 0.99
CA ARG A 233 -6.42 -11.64 0.87
C ARG A 233 -5.74 -11.84 -0.47
N PRO A 234 -4.43 -11.62 -0.59
CA PRO A 234 -3.72 -11.73 -1.86
C PRO A 234 -3.28 -13.16 -2.21
N LEU A 235 -3.20 -14.08 -1.22
CA LEU A 235 -2.71 -15.44 -1.44
C LEU A 235 -3.83 -16.38 -1.91
N HIS A 236 -3.49 -17.30 -2.82
CA HIS A 236 -4.41 -18.33 -3.34
C HIS A 236 -5.78 -17.80 -3.75
N ASN A 237 -5.85 -16.55 -4.23
CA ASN A 237 -7.07 -15.84 -4.56
C ASN A 237 -7.06 -15.41 -6.03
N THR A 238 -7.57 -16.26 -6.90
CA THR A 238 -7.65 -16.02 -8.34
C THR A 238 -8.53 -14.82 -8.68
N GLU A 239 -9.61 -14.59 -7.92
CA GLU A 239 -10.48 -13.42 -8.08
C GLU A 239 -9.73 -12.13 -7.78
N PHE A 240 -8.92 -12.09 -6.71
CA PHE A 240 -8.06 -10.95 -6.38
C PHE A 240 -7.11 -10.60 -7.53
N CYS A 241 -6.52 -11.62 -8.16
CA CYS A 241 -5.64 -11.43 -9.31
C CYS A 241 -6.39 -11.01 -10.58
N ALA A 242 -7.57 -11.60 -10.85
CA ALA A 242 -8.39 -11.27 -12.01
C ALA A 242 -8.83 -9.79 -12.04
N TYR A 243 -9.00 -9.18 -10.87
CA TYR A 243 -9.34 -7.75 -10.73
C TYR A 243 -8.16 -6.86 -10.31
N CYS A 244 -6.93 -7.34 -10.52
CA CYS A 244 -5.73 -6.55 -10.28
C CYS A 244 -5.52 -5.52 -11.38
N ASN A 245 -5.52 -4.23 -11.03
CA ASN A 245 -5.30 -3.11 -11.94
C ASN A 245 -3.99 -2.35 -11.63
N ARG A 246 -3.06 -2.99 -10.93
CA ARG A 246 -1.84 -2.35 -10.41
C ARG A 246 -0.61 -2.73 -11.22
N LEU A 247 0.23 -1.74 -11.48
CA LEU A 247 1.63 -1.89 -11.85
C LEU A 247 2.49 -1.34 -10.71
N ARG A 248 3.71 -1.83 -10.53
CA ARG A 248 4.64 -1.38 -9.50
C ARG A 248 5.89 -0.82 -10.13
N LEU A 249 6.52 0.13 -9.45
CA LEU A 249 7.86 0.63 -9.71
C LEU A 249 8.68 0.38 -8.44
N THR A 250 9.79 -0.31 -8.59
CA THR A 250 10.76 -0.54 -7.51
C THR A 250 11.63 0.68 -7.30
N SER A 251 12.26 0.81 -6.13
CA SER A 251 13.14 1.94 -5.83
C SER A 251 14.40 1.94 -6.71
N ASP A 252 14.84 0.76 -7.16
CA ASP A 252 15.98 0.57 -8.06
C ASP A 252 15.62 0.71 -9.56
N GLY A 253 14.40 1.18 -9.88
CA GLY A 253 14.03 1.54 -11.25
C GLY A 253 13.56 0.40 -12.13
N LYS A 254 12.83 -0.57 -11.59
CA LYS A 254 12.22 -1.64 -12.39
C LYS A 254 10.69 -1.56 -12.32
N LEU A 255 10.04 -1.66 -13.47
CA LEU A 255 8.59 -1.92 -13.51
C LEU A 255 8.35 -3.39 -13.16
N LYS A 256 7.53 -3.62 -12.14
CA LYS A 256 7.22 -4.92 -11.56
C LYS A 256 5.73 -5.23 -11.76
N PRO A 257 5.39 -6.19 -12.65
CA PRO A 257 3.99 -6.55 -12.95
C PRO A 257 3.22 -7.15 -11.78
N CYS A 258 3.89 -7.96 -10.95
CA CYS A 258 3.31 -8.61 -9.78
C CYS A 258 4.24 -8.49 -8.57
N LEU A 259 3.69 -8.35 -7.35
CA LEU A 259 4.49 -8.32 -6.12
C LEU A 259 5.24 -9.63 -5.89
N LEU A 260 4.59 -10.74 -6.18
CA LEU A 260 5.04 -12.09 -5.83
C LEU A 260 6.04 -12.69 -6.85
N ARG A 261 6.25 -12.02 -8.01
CA ARG A 261 7.18 -12.50 -9.05
C ARG A 261 8.43 -11.64 -9.12
N THR A 262 9.54 -12.26 -9.45
CA THR A 262 10.86 -11.60 -9.62
C THR A 262 11.45 -11.77 -11.02
N ASP A 263 10.86 -12.62 -11.84
CA ASP A 263 11.34 -13.06 -13.16
C ASP A 263 10.83 -12.22 -14.35
N ASN A 264 9.85 -11.31 -14.11
CA ASN A 264 9.19 -10.56 -15.17
C ASN A 264 9.36 -9.04 -15.06
N HIS A 265 10.38 -8.59 -14.35
CA HIS A 265 10.69 -7.16 -14.20
C HIS A 265 11.20 -6.55 -15.52
N VAL A 266 10.98 -5.25 -15.68
CA VAL A 266 11.47 -4.43 -16.80
C VAL A 266 12.27 -3.26 -16.26
N ASP A 267 13.57 -3.19 -16.56
CA ASP A 267 14.46 -2.10 -16.12
C ASP A 267 14.17 -0.82 -16.93
N ILE A 268 13.94 0.29 -16.22
CA ILE A 268 13.64 1.60 -16.82
C ILE A 268 14.65 2.68 -16.45
N ARG A 269 15.76 2.33 -15.80
CA ARG A 269 16.77 3.31 -15.37
C ARG A 269 17.35 4.06 -16.55
N GLY A 270 17.41 5.40 -16.43
CA GLY A 270 17.93 6.28 -17.47
C GLY A 270 17.06 6.34 -18.73
N LYS A 271 15.83 5.78 -18.73
CA LYS A 271 14.91 5.76 -19.86
C LYS A 271 13.89 6.90 -19.73
N SER A 272 13.53 7.50 -20.87
CA SER A 272 12.59 8.61 -20.92
C SER A 272 11.80 8.62 -22.24
N GLY A 273 10.79 9.46 -22.34
CA GLY A 273 10.01 9.67 -23.56
C GLY A 273 9.46 8.37 -24.14
N LYS A 274 9.64 8.18 -25.46
CA LYS A 274 9.09 7.04 -26.19
C LYS A 274 9.64 5.69 -25.71
N GLU A 275 10.93 5.63 -25.38
CA GLU A 275 11.55 4.42 -24.88
C GLU A 275 10.90 3.97 -23.56
N LEU A 276 10.65 4.90 -22.64
CA LEU A 276 9.95 4.59 -21.39
C LEU A 276 8.50 4.15 -21.63
N GLU A 277 7.79 4.76 -22.60
CA GLU A 277 6.45 4.31 -23.00
C GLU A 277 6.44 2.86 -23.46
N ASP A 278 7.38 2.47 -24.31
CA ASP A 278 7.49 1.12 -24.85
C ASP A 278 7.79 0.11 -23.74
N LEU A 279 8.61 0.47 -22.75
CA LEU A 279 8.89 -0.36 -21.57
C LEU A 279 7.67 -0.51 -20.63
N PHE A 280 6.82 0.52 -20.52
CA PHE A 280 5.54 0.38 -19.82
C PHE A 280 4.63 -0.64 -20.50
N ILE A 281 4.54 -0.59 -21.84
CA ILE A 281 3.76 -1.56 -22.63
C ILE A 281 4.32 -2.97 -22.42
N GLU A 282 5.64 -3.12 -22.48
CA GLU A 282 6.34 -4.37 -22.25
C GLU A 282 6.03 -4.95 -20.85
N ALA A 283 6.17 -4.14 -19.81
CA ALA A 283 5.88 -4.56 -18.43
C ALA A 283 4.43 -5.02 -18.25
N VAL A 284 3.48 -4.34 -18.91
CA VAL A 284 2.07 -4.73 -18.84
C VAL A 284 1.81 -6.02 -19.62
N ARG A 285 2.50 -6.26 -20.74
CA ARG A 285 2.41 -7.52 -21.49
C ARG A 285 2.96 -8.73 -20.71
N ARG A 286 3.93 -8.52 -19.82
CA ARG A 286 4.51 -9.57 -18.94
C ARG A 286 3.66 -9.92 -17.73
N ARG A 287 2.45 -9.34 -17.60
CA ARG A 287 1.53 -9.72 -16.52
C ARG A 287 0.96 -11.11 -16.77
N GLU A 288 0.95 -11.92 -15.72
CA GLU A 288 0.33 -13.25 -15.72
C GLU A 288 -1.12 -13.19 -15.18
N PRO A 289 -1.98 -14.18 -15.50
CA PRO A 289 -3.38 -14.15 -15.07
C PRO A 289 -3.51 -14.16 -13.55
N PHE A 290 -2.69 -14.96 -12.89
CA PHE A 290 -2.62 -15.06 -11.43
C PHE A 290 -1.23 -15.56 -11.00
N TYR A 291 -0.94 -15.44 -9.72
CA TYR A 291 0.24 -16.03 -9.11
C TYR A 291 -0.05 -17.49 -8.73
N THR A 292 0.78 -18.40 -9.21
CA THR A 292 0.77 -19.84 -8.89
C THR A 292 1.95 -20.22 -8.06
#